data_c4421abf42e45caec3b1b7b76d424fb9
#
_entry.id   c4421abf42e45caec3b1b7b76d424fb9
#
_cell.length_a   1.000
_cell.length_b   1.000
_cell.length_c   1.000
_cell.angle_alpha   90.00
_cell.angle_beta   90.00
_cell.angle_gamma   90.00
#
_symmetry.space_group_name_H-M   'P 1'
#
loop_
_entity.id
_entity.type
_entity.pdbx_description
1 polymer ?
#
loop_
_entity_poly.entity_id
_entity_poly.type
_entity_poly.pdbx_seq_one_letter_code
_entity_poly.pdbx_strand_id
1 'polypeptide(L)'
;EIYTPVPFGYKKDQKNHLILDEEVSDVVMQIFFWKKSGMKEYEIAKKLSAQGIPTPFTRRCQLGYLKNTLRVKDPAWQTVFVTKVLENPIYTGTMVYNRIAYDETNRKIGQNPRESWRMAPDSHPAIISWELFDEISALREAEQAVKEERKKWCRQRRKNNPNIFKGRIFCKKCGEKLVCHWQSDGTLYFYCASCHVSISEKDLWNGINKELHQRMEEH
;
A
#
# COMPACT_ATOMS: atom_id res chain seq x y z
N GLU A 1 6.23 30.43 8.85
CA GLU A 1 7.08 29.72 7.85
C GLU A 1 6.65 28.26 7.78
N ILE A 2 6.20 27.80 6.59
CA ILE A 2 5.79 26.40 6.41
C ILE A 2 7.04 25.60 6.11
N TYR A 3 7.60 24.93 7.11
CA TYR A 3 8.74 24.01 6.98
C TYR A 3 8.38 22.62 6.41
N THR A 4 7.15 22.42 5.93
CA THR A 4 6.74 21.15 5.32
C THR A 4 7.20 21.09 3.87
N PRO A 5 7.65 19.93 3.38
CA PRO A 5 7.94 19.75 1.97
C PRO A 5 6.67 20.07 1.16
N VAL A 6 6.83 20.85 0.10
CA VAL A 6 5.73 21.26 -0.78
C VAL A 6 5.00 19.99 -1.28
N PRO A 7 3.68 19.91 -1.08
CA PRO A 7 2.90 18.77 -1.55
C PRO A 7 2.85 18.73 -3.10
N PHE A 8 2.71 17.55 -3.66
CA PHE A 8 2.48 17.39 -5.10
C PHE A 8 1.17 18.11 -5.49
N GLY A 9 1.16 18.80 -6.60
CA GLY A 9 0.02 19.64 -7.02
C GLY A 9 0.13 21.11 -6.60
N TYR A 10 1.08 21.45 -5.76
CA TYR A 10 1.36 22.82 -5.33
C TYR A 10 2.80 23.24 -5.61
N LYS A 11 2.99 24.55 -5.71
CA LYS A 11 4.28 25.25 -5.72
C LYS A 11 4.24 26.42 -4.74
N LYS A 12 5.38 26.99 -4.42
CA LYS A 12 5.48 28.20 -3.58
C LYS A 12 5.58 29.45 -4.43
N ASP A 13 4.89 30.50 -4.02
CA ASP A 13 5.10 31.86 -4.53
C ASP A 13 6.35 32.51 -3.90
N GLN A 14 6.64 33.75 -4.27
CA GLN A 14 7.77 34.55 -3.74
C GLN A 14 7.67 34.83 -2.23
N LYS A 15 6.44 34.75 -1.66
CA LYS A 15 6.16 34.94 -0.24
C LYS A 15 6.07 33.62 0.55
N ASN A 16 6.45 32.50 -0.07
CA ASN A 16 6.32 31.15 0.49
C ASN A 16 4.88 30.65 0.74
N HIS A 17 3.86 31.25 0.13
CA HIS A 17 2.51 30.70 0.15
C HIS A 17 2.37 29.55 -0.86
N LEU A 18 1.46 28.62 -0.56
CA LEU A 18 1.11 27.54 -1.49
C LEU A 18 0.18 28.09 -2.57
N ILE A 19 0.56 27.91 -3.82
CA ILE A 19 -0.26 28.17 -5.00
C ILE A 19 -0.36 26.91 -5.83
N LEU A 20 -1.36 26.82 -6.71
CA LEU A 20 -1.52 25.66 -7.60
C LEU A 20 -0.32 25.54 -8.54
N ASP A 21 0.10 24.31 -8.74
CA ASP A 21 1.06 23.95 -9.79
C ASP A 21 0.27 23.48 -11.00
N GLU A 22 0.05 24.38 -11.98
CA GLU A 22 -0.80 24.17 -13.15
C GLU A 22 -0.44 22.93 -13.98
N GLU A 23 0.80 22.46 -13.92
CA GLU A 23 1.24 21.27 -14.64
C GLU A 23 0.78 19.96 -14.02
N VAL A 24 0.54 19.95 -12.69
CA VAL A 24 0.27 18.70 -11.96
C VAL A 24 -0.90 18.78 -10.96
N SER A 25 -1.53 19.93 -10.78
CA SER A 25 -2.71 20.07 -9.90
C SER A 25 -3.87 19.18 -10.36
N ASP A 26 -4.14 19.13 -11.67
CA ASP A 26 -5.20 18.30 -12.24
C ASP A 26 -4.97 16.81 -12.03
N VAL A 27 -3.70 16.39 -11.96
CA VAL A 27 -3.35 15.00 -11.67
C VAL A 27 -3.80 14.60 -10.26
N VAL A 28 -3.70 15.51 -9.28
CA VAL A 28 -4.20 15.24 -7.92
C VAL A 28 -5.70 15.00 -7.95
N MET A 29 -6.46 15.87 -8.63
CA MET A 29 -7.91 15.69 -8.81
C MET A 29 -8.24 14.35 -9.48
N GLN A 30 -7.52 13.99 -10.55
CA GLN A 30 -7.70 12.70 -11.24
C GLN A 30 -7.44 11.51 -10.32
N ILE A 31 -6.42 11.54 -9.45
CA ILE A 31 -6.15 10.48 -8.48
C ILE A 31 -7.36 10.25 -7.57
N PHE A 32 -7.99 11.31 -7.05
CA PHE A 32 -9.18 11.20 -6.22
C PHE A 32 -10.38 10.64 -7.00
N PHE A 33 -10.62 11.09 -8.22
CA PHE A 33 -11.70 10.57 -9.07
C PHE A 33 -11.49 9.09 -9.44
N TRP A 34 -10.27 8.68 -9.78
CA TRP A 34 -9.98 7.26 -10.05
C TRP A 34 -10.18 6.40 -8.81
N LYS A 35 -9.81 6.89 -7.63
CA LYS A 35 -10.09 6.19 -6.39
C LYS A 35 -11.59 6.08 -6.12
N LYS A 36 -12.36 7.15 -6.33
CA LYS A 36 -13.83 7.15 -6.24
C LYS A 36 -14.49 6.15 -7.20
N SER A 37 -13.94 5.96 -8.40
CA SER A 37 -14.41 4.97 -9.37
C SER A 37 -14.05 3.52 -9.00
N GLY A 38 -13.42 3.28 -7.84
CA GLY A 38 -13.07 1.94 -7.34
C GLY A 38 -11.69 1.45 -7.79
N MET A 39 -10.88 2.27 -8.46
CA MET A 39 -9.54 1.88 -8.88
C MET A 39 -8.63 1.72 -7.66
N LYS A 40 -7.81 0.68 -7.66
CA LYS A 40 -6.86 0.43 -6.58
C LYS A 40 -5.63 1.32 -6.70
N GLU A 41 -5.02 1.67 -5.58
CA GLU A 41 -3.86 2.58 -5.55
C GLU A 41 -2.69 2.11 -6.42
N TYR A 42 -2.47 0.79 -6.55
CA TYR A 42 -1.41 0.25 -7.42
C TYR A 42 -1.72 0.43 -8.92
N GLU A 43 -3.01 0.36 -9.31
CA GLU A 43 -3.46 0.59 -10.69
C GLU A 43 -3.32 2.06 -11.06
N ILE A 44 -3.69 2.96 -10.13
CA ILE A 44 -3.48 4.41 -10.27
C ILE A 44 -1.99 4.71 -10.46
N ALA A 45 -1.12 4.15 -9.62
CA ALA A 45 0.32 4.34 -9.74
C ALA A 45 0.88 3.84 -11.08
N LYS A 46 0.43 2.67 -11.55
CA LYS A 46 0.81 2.13 -12.86
C LYS A 46 0.35 3.04 -14.00
N LYS A 47 -0.88 3.56 -13.92
CA LYS A 47 -1.45 4.46 -14.93
C LYS A 47 -0.68 5.79 -15.00
N LEU A 48 -0.37 6.40 -13.85
CA LEU A 48 0.43 7.62 -13.77
C LEU A 48 1.83 7.43 -14.37
N SER A 49 2.46 6.29 -14.08
CA SER A 49 3.78 5.95 -14.65
C SER A 49 3.70 5.77 -16.17
N ALA A 50 2.66 5.11 -16.69
CA ALA A 50 2.46 4.91 -18.13
C ALA A 50 2.21 6.23 -18.87
N GLN A 51 1.61 7.21 -18.21
CA GLN A 51 1.38 8.56 -18.75
C GLN A 51 2.63 9.48 -18.66
N GLY A 52 3.74 8.99 -18.08
CA GLY A 52 4.95 9.79 -17.91
C GLY A 52 4.82 10.95 -16.90
N ILE A 53 3.81 10.90 -16.02
CA ILE A 53 3.59 11.94 -15.01
C ILE A 53 4.75 11.94 -14.01
N PRO A 54 5.41 13.10 -13.75
CA PRO A 54 6.51 13.16 -12.80
C PRO A 54 6.05 12.75 -11.40
N THR A 55 6.89 12.00 -10.69
CA THR A 55 6.60 11.65 -9.30
C THR A 55 6.68 12.88 -8.38
N PRO A 56 6.10 12.86 -7.17
CA PRO A 56 6.24 13.96 -6.21
C PRO A 56 7.69 14.32 -5.90
N PHE A 57 8.61 13.37 -5.97
CA PHE A 57 10.04 13.61 -5.80
C PHE A 57 10.62 14.32 -7.02
N THR A 58 10.38 13.78 -8.23
CA THR A 58 10.86 14.35 -9.49
C THR A 58 10.34 15.78 -9.66
N ARG A 59 9.06 16.03 -9.36
CA ARG A 59 8.47 17.37 -9.45
C ARG A 59 9.16 18.38 -8.52
N ARG A 60 9.45 17.98 -7.28
CA ARG A 60 10.21 18.86 -6.34
C ARG A 60 11.62 19.17 -6.81
N CYS A 61 12.27 18.23 -7.49
CA CYS A 61 13.60 18.50 -8.12
C CYS A 61 13.46 19.50 -9.29
N GLN A 62 12.43 19.35 -10.14
CA GLN A 62 12.16 20.28 -11.24
C GLN A 62 11.89 21.71 -10.76
N LEU A 63 11.18 21.84 -9.64
CA LEU A 63 10.89 23.12 -9.00
C LEU A 63 12.07 23.68 -8.18
N GLY A 64 13.20 23.00 -8.13
CA GLY A 64 14.39 23.44 -7.41
C GLY A 64 14.34 23.31 -5.88
N TYR A 65 13.31 22.64 -5.34
CA TYR A 65 13.17 22.44 -3.88
C TYR A 65 14.09 21.34 -3.33
N LEU A 66 14.55 20.45 -4.19
CA LEU A 66 15.52 19.41 -3.85
C LEU A 66 16.69 19.47 -4.83
N LYS A 67 17.90 19.39 -4.30
CA LYS A 67 19.08 19.18 -5.14
C LYS A 67 18.97 17.81 -5.79
N ASN A 68 19.13 17.76 -7.11
CA ASN A 68 19.16 16.50 -7.85
C ASN A 68 20.35 15.68 -7.37
N THR A 69 20.13 14.76 -6.46
CA THR A 69 21.13 13.79 -6.10
C THR A 69 21.06 12.70 -7.16
N LEU A 70 22.16 12.44 -7.86
CA LEU A 70 22.37 11.45 -8.92
C LEU A 70 21.88 10.00 -8.62
N ARG A 71 21.20 9.79 -7.51
CA ARG A 71 20.74 8.49 -7.01
C ARG A 71 19.36 8.05 -7.51
N VAL A 72 18.59 8.93 -8.13
CA VAL A 72 17.22 8.57 -8.54
C VAL A 72 17.07 8.83 -10.04
N LYS A 73 17.36 7.81 -10.84
CA LYS A 73 16.90 7.75 -12.23
C LYS A 73 15.38 7.59 -12.18
N ASP A 74 14.64 8.59 -12.67
CA ASP A 74 13.18 8.62 -12.86
C ASP A 74 12.39 7.57 -12.06
N PRO A 75 12.07 7.83 -10.78
CA PRO A 75 11.34 6.85 -10.00
C PRO A 75 9.93 6.74 -10.57
N ALA A 76 9.53 5.53 -10.93
CA ALA A 76 8.14 5.25 -11.28
C ALA A 76 7.22 5.56 -10.09
N TRP A 77 5.97 5.93 -10.39
CA TRP A 77 4.94 6.06 -9.37
C TRP A 77 4.77 4.75 -8.60
N GLN A 78 4.78 4.85 -7.29
CA GLN A 78 4.56 3.74 -6.38
C GLN A 78 3.23 3.92 -5.64
N THR A 79 2.64 2.82 -5.23
CA THR A 79 1.42 2.81 -4.42
C THR A 79 1.51 3.74 -3.21
N VAL A 80 2.67 3.81 -2.56
CA VAL A 80 2.90 4.69 -1.39
C VAL A 80 2.75 6.18 -1.71
N PHE A 81 3.08 6.61 -2.93
CA PHE A 81 2.91 8.02 -3.32
C PHE A 81 1.43 8.36 -3.52
N VAL A 82 0.67 7.46 -4.17
CA VAL A 82 -0.78 7.60 -4.32
C VAL A 82 -1.46 7.62 -2.95
N THR A 83 -1.10 6.68 -2.07
CA THR A 83 -1.60 6.64 -0.69
C THR A 83 -1.36 7.96 0.06
N LYS A 84 -0.14 8.51 -0.03
CA LYS A 84 0.18 9.80 0.60
C LYS A 84 -0.62 10.98 0.04
N VAL A 85 -0.94 10.96 -1.25
CA VAL A 85 -1.83 11.96 -1.87
C VAL A 85 -3.24 11.81 -1.29
N LEU A 86 -3.82 10.62 -1.32
CA LEU A 86 -5.19 10.37 -0.84
C LEU A 86 -5.38 10.60 0.68
N GLU A 87 -4.31 10.55 1.47
CA GLU A 87 -4.34 10.77 2.92
C GLU A 87 -4.10 12.21 3.35
N ASN A 88 -3.77 13.09 2.43
CA ASN A 88 -3.35 14.43 2.79
C ASN A 88 -4.49 15.45 2.67
N PRO A 89 -5.03 15.96 3.78
CA PRO A 89 -6.12 16.93 3.77
C PRO A 89 -5.73 18.29 3.22
N ILE A 90 -4.44 18.55 2.98
CA ILE A 90 -3.97 19.83 2.41
C ILE A 90 -4.64 20.14 1.05
N TYR A 91 -5.06 19.12 0.31
CA TYR A 91 -5.72 19.32 -0.99
C TYR A 91 -7.10 19.94 -0.90
N THR A 92 -7.69 20.03 0.30
CA THR A 92 -8.95 20.73 0.57
C THR A 92 -8.79 22.24 0.82
N GLY A 93 -7.59 22.79 0.61
CA GLY A 93 -7.30 24.20 0.91
C GLY A 93 -7.09 24.49 2.40
N THR A 94 -7.07 23.46 3.24
CA THR A 94 -6.95 23.59 4.69
C THR A 94 -5.57 23.12 5.15
N MET A 95 -4.88 23.95 5.89
CA MET A 95 -3.68 23.55 6.58
C MET A 95 -4.04 22.81 7.87
N VAL A 96 -3.52 21.60 8.04
CA VAL A 96 -3.81 20.76 9.21
C VAL A 96 -2.54 20.51 10.00
N TYR A 97 -2.59 20.84 11.28
CA TYR A 97 -1.53 20.67 12.27
C TYR A 97 -1.90 19.59 13.27
N ASN A 98 -0.94 19.12 14.04
CA ASN A 98 -1.12 18.11 15.09
C ASN A 98 -1.74 16.78 14.60
N ARG A 99 -1.48 16.42 13.32
CA ARG A 99 -2.01 15.20 12.73
C ARG A 99 -1.25 13.95 13.16
N ILE A 100 0.03 14.10 13.47
CA ILE A 100 0.92 12.99 13.79
C ILE A 100 1.19 12.98 15.28
N ALA A 101 1.03 11.81 15.90
CA ALA A 101 1.41 11.55 17.28
C ALA A 101 2.88 11.14 17.36
N TYR A 102 3.60 11.73 18.30
CA TYR A 102 5.00 11.43 18.60
C TYR A 102 5.11 10.99 20.05
N ASP A 103 6.05 10.10 20.36
CA ASP A 103 6.44 9.77 21.73
C ASP A 103 7.38 10.82 22.33
N GLU A 104 7.75 10.64 23.59
CA GLU A 104 8.69 11.53 24.31
C GLU A 104 10.07 11.60 23.65
N THR A 105 10.41 10.64 22.79
CA THR A 105 11.68 10.58 22.04
C THR A 105 11.56 11.14 20.61
N ASN A 106 10.47 11.85 20.31
CA ASN A 106 10.15 12.36 18.96
C ASN A 106 10.03 11.28 17.87
N ARG A 107 9.72 10.04 18.24
CA ARG A 107 9.40 8.98 17.25
C ARG A 107 7.92 9.01 16.94
N LYS A 108 7.60 8.89 15.65
CA LYS A 108 6.23 8.77 15.20
C LYS A 108 5.60 7.47 15.74
N ILE A 109 4.54 7.59 16.56
CA ILE A 109 3.80 6.47 17.12
C ILE A 109 2.45 6.24 16.43
N GLY A 110 1.95 7.20 15.67
CA GLY A 110 0.68 7.05 14.97
C GLY A 110 0.13 8.35 14.40
N GLN A 111 -1.18 8.39 14.27
CA GLN A 111 -1.94 9.60 13.95
C GLN A 111 -2.79 9.98 15.14
N ASN A 112 -2.88 11.28 15.40
CA ASN A 112 -3.80 11.80 16.39
C ASN A 112 -5.24 11.67 15.87
N PRO A 113 -6.23 11.48 16.77
CA PRO A 113 -7.63 11.49 16.37
C PRO A 113 -8.00 12.86 15.75
N ARG A 114 -8.97 12.83 14.81
CA ARG A 114 -9.32 14.00 13.99
C ARG A 114 -9.79 15.19 14.83
N GLU A 115 -10.40 14.93 15.97
CA GLU A 115 -10.90 15.94 16.93
C GLU A 115 -9.76 16.78 17.54
N SER A 116 -8.56 16.22 17.60
CA SER A 116 -7.37 16.92 18.12
C SER A 116 -6.58 17.69 17.05
N TRP A 117 -7.00 17.59 15.77
CA TRP A 117 -6.37 18.33 14.70
C TRP A 117 -6.63 19.83 14.82
N ARG A 118 -5.62 20.63 14.59
CA ARG A 118 -5.75 22.07 14.46
C ARG A 118 -5.82 22.42 12.98
N MET A 119 -6.94 23.03 12.56
CA MET A 119 -7.20 23.34 11.16
C MET A 119 -7.18 24.84 10.94
N ALA A 120 -6.51 25.28 9.87
CA ALA A 120 -6.58 26.63 9.33
C ALA A 120 -7.22 26.54 7.94
N PRO A 121 -8.54 26.74 7.82
CA PRO A 121 -9.23 26.71 6.54
C PRO A 121 -8.78 27.88 5.65
N ASP A 122 -9.04 27.75 4.36
CA ASP A 122 -8.78 28.77 3.33
C ASP A 122 -7.34 29.33 3.34
N SER A 123 -6.39 28.50 3.75
CA SER A 123 -4.98 28.89 3.82
C SER A 123 -4.28 28.89 2.45
N HIS A 124 -4.86 28.24 1.47
CA HIS A 124 -4.36 28.14 0.09
C HIS A 124 -5.48 27.62 -0.84
N PRO A 125 -5.35 27.74 -2.17
CA PRO A 125 -6.35 27.25 -3.11
C PRO A 125 -6.59 25.75 -2.95
N ALA A 126 -7.85 25.33 -2.85
CA ALA A 126 -8.23 23.92 -2.80
C ALA A 126 -8.13 23.26 -4.18
N ILE A 127 -7.71 22.00 -4.24
CA ILE A 127 -7.77 21.17 -5.46
C ILE A 127 -9.04 20.30 -5.43
N ILE A 128 -9.46 19.86 -4.25
CA ILE A 128 -10.66 19.04 -4.04
C ILE A 128 -11.51 19.61 -2.90
N SER A 129 -12.77 19.22 -2.84
CA SER A 129 -13.64 19.58 -1.71
C SER A 129 -13.42 18.65 -0.51
N TRP A 130 -13.86 19.09 0.68
CA TRP A 130 -13.85 18.26 1.89
C TRP A 130 -14.76 17.05 1.75
N GLU A 131 -15.90 17.18 1.09
CA GLU A 131 -16.86 16.09 0.88
C GLU A 131 -16.20 14.94 0.10
N LEU A 132 -15.47 15.28 -0.98
CA LEU A 132 -14.75 14.27 -1.77
C LEU A 132 -13.61 13.62 -0.96
N PHE A 133 -12.87 14.41 -0.17
CA PHE A 133 -11.82 13.89 0.69
C PHE A 133 -12.38 12.93 1.74
N ASP A 134 -13.49 13.28 2.40
CA ASP A 134 -14.11 12.45 3.43
C ASP A 134 -14.72 11.17 2.82
N GLU A 135 -15.36 11.25 1.65
CA GLU A 135 -15.86 10.09 0.92
C GLU A 135 -14.73 9.09 0.63
N ILE A 136 -13.61 9.57 0.11
CA ILE A 136 -12.45 8.71 -0.20
C ILE A 136 -11.80 8.16 1.07
N SER A 137 -11.74 8.93 2.15
CA SER A 137 -11.22 8.48 3.44
C SER A 137 -12.06 7.32 3.98
N ALA A 138 -13.39 7.46 3.97
CA ALA A 138 -14.33 6.41 4.40
C ALA A 138 -14.22 5.13 3.55
N LEU A 139 -14.11 5.26 2.22
CA LEU A 139 -13.88 4.12 1.32
C LEU A 139 -12.59 3.37 1.66
N ARG A 140 -11.50 4.10 1.92
CA ARG A 140 -10.21 3.51 2.26
C ARG A 140 -10.20 2.85 3.63
N GLU A 141 -10.88 3.44 4.61
CA GLU A 141 -11.05 2.84 5.94
C GLU A 141 -11.83 1.53 5.87
N ALA A 142 -12.92 1.49 5.09
CA ALA A 142 -13.68 0.26 4.85
C ALA A 142 -12.83 -0.83 4.17
N GLU A 143 -12.06 -0.49 3.13
CA GLU A 143 -11.12 -1.41 2.48
C GLU A 143 -10.05 -1.93 3.45
N GLN A 144 -9.55 -1.07 4.33
CA GLN A 144 -8.54 -1.44 5.31
C GLN A 144 -9.12 -2.37 6.39
N ALA A 145 -10.35 -2.12 6.86
CA ALA A 145 -11.04 -2.97 7.81
C ALA A 145 -11.20 -4.40 7.27
N VAL A 146 -11.66 -4.54 6.02
CA VAL A 146 -11.77 -5.84 5.35
C VAL A 146 -10.41 -6.55 5.24
N LYS A 147 -9.35 -5.81 4.90
CA LYS A 147 -7.98 -6.36 4.84
C LYS A 147 -7.50 -6.86 6.21
N GLU A 148 -7.77 -6.11 7.28
CA GLU A 148 -7.36 -6.49 8.64
C GLU A 148 -8.16 -7.70 9.17
N GLU A 149 -9.48 -7.77 8.92
CA GLU A 149 -10.29 -8.94 9.25
C GLU A 149 -9.77 -10.20 8.55
N ARG A 150 -9.48 -10.09 7.25
CA ARG A 150 -8.88 -11.19 6.49
C ARG A 150 -7.53 -11.63 7.05
N LYS A 151 -6.68 -10.68 7.44
CA LYS A 151 -5.39 -10.99 8.08
C LYS A 151 -5.59 -11.71 9.42
N LYS A 152 -6.54 -11.25 10.26
CA LYS A 152 -6.87 -11.88 11.53
C LYS A 152 -7.34 -13.31 11.31
N TRP A 153 -8.27 -13.51 10.37
CA TRP A 153 -8.77 -14.83 9.98
C TRP A 153 -7.63 -15.76 9.50
N CYS A 154 -6.75 -15.28 8.61
CA CYS A 154 -5.61 -16.06 8.15
C CYS A 154 -4.64 -16.42 9.29
N ARG A 155 -4.39 -15.49 10.24
CA ARG A 155 -3.53 -15.76 11.41
C ARG A 155 -4.16 -16.82 12.31
N GLN A 156 -5.46 -16.70 12.59
CA GLN A 156 -6.18 -17.67 13.42
C GLN A 156 -6.18 -19.06 12.79
N ARG A 157 -6.42 -19.15 11.48
CA ARG A 157 -6.39 -20.42 10.75
C ARG A 157 -5.02 -21.07 10.77
N ARG A 158 -3.94 -20.30 10.57
CA ARG A 158 -2.55 -20.81 10.69
C ARG A 158 -2.24 -21.32 12.09
N LYS A 159 -2.80 -20.70 13.12
CA LYS A 159 -2.62 -21.12 14.53
C LYS A 159 -3.37 -22.42 14.81
N ASN A 160 -4.57 -22.56 14.29
CA ASN A 160 -5.44 -23.73 14.50
C ASN A 160 -5.02 -24.94 13.63
N ASN A 161 -4.36 -24.68 12.48
CA ASN A 161 -3.87 -25.76 11.59
C ASN A 161 -2.35 -25.55 11.35
N PRO A 162 -1.51 -26.00 12.29
CA PRO A 162 -0.07 -25.89 12.15
C PRO A 162 0.43 -26.72 10.96
N ASN A 163 1.24 -26.13 10.11
CA ASN A 163 1.85 -26.81 8.97
C ASN A 163 2.88 -27.84 9.47
N ILE A 164 2.46 -29.09 9.64
CA ILE A 164 3.32 -30.20 10.06
C ILE A 164 4.36 -30.59 9.02
N PHE A 165 4.13 -30.24 7.75
CA PHE A 165 5.02 -30.55 6.63
C PHE A 165 6.10 -29.50 6.39
N LYS A 166 6.11 -28.42 7.17
CA LYS A 166 7.08 -27.33 7.01
C LYS A 166 8.51 -27.84 7.03
N GLY A 167 9.23 -27.63 5.91
CA GLY A 167 10.63 -28.01 5.77
C GLY A 167 10.88 -29.51 5.62
N ARG A 168 9.83 -30.35 5.48
CA ARG A 168 9.92 -31.81 5.37
C ARG A 168 9.55 -32.36 4.00
N ILE A 169 9.05 -31.53 3.10
CA ILE A 169 8.64 -31.92 1.75
C ILE A 169 9.67 -31.41 0.74
N PHE A 170 10.03 -32.26 -0.18
CA PHE A 170 11.01 -31.99 -1.21
C PHE A 170 10.44 -32.24 -2.61
N CYS A 171 10.89 -31.50 -3.59
CA CYS A 171 10.51 -31.67 -4.97
C CYS A 171 11.14 -32.98 -5.54
N LYS A 172 10.30 -33.84 -6.07
CA LYS A 172 10.80 -35.11 -6.69
C LYS A 172 11.69 -34.84 -7.91
N LYS A 173 11.52 -33.69 -8.62
CA LYS A 173 12.27 -33.38 -9.83
C LYS A 173 13.67 -32.81 -9.55
N CYS A 174 13.80 -31.89 -8.58
CA CYS A 174 15.06 -31.17 -8.33
C CYS A 174 15.62 -31.35 -6.91
N GLY A 175 14.92 -32.05 -6.01
CA GLY A 175 15.37 -32.28 -4.64
C GLY A 175 15.23 -31.06 -3.72
N GLU A 176 14.84 -29.89 -4.22
CA GLU A 176 14.69 -28.70 -3.39
C GLU A 176 13.48 -28.78 -2.44
N LYS A 177 13.59 -28.11 -1.30
CA LYS A 177 12.47 -27.98 -0.35
C LYS A 177 11.31 -27.22 -0.97
N LEU A 178 10.10 -27.76 -0.81
CA LEU A 178 8.89 -27.05 -1.21
C LEU A 178 8.59 -25.90 -0.25
N VAL A 179 8.24 -24.76 -0.83
CA VAL A 179 7.81 -23.57 -0.09
C VAL A 179 6.29 -23.63 0.11
N CYS A 180 5.82 -23.37 1.33
CA CYS A 180 4.38 -23.34 1.61
C CYS A 180 3.79 -21.96 1.35
N HIS A 181 2.60 -21.97 0.74
CA HIS A 181 1.80 -20.77 0.49
C HIS A 181 0.34 -20.99 0.89
N TRP A 182 -0.23 -20.03 1.63
CA TRP A 182 -1.64 -20.02 1.97
C TRP A 182 -2.41 -19.22 0.93
N GLN A 183 -3.37 -19.85 0.28
CA GLN A 183 -4.29 -19.13 -0.59
C GLN A 183 -5.33 -18.34 0.20
N SER A 184 -6.05 -17.48 -0.52
CA SER A 184 -7.07 -16.61 0.07
C SER A 184 -8.28 -17.36 0.66
N ASP A 185 -8.58 -18.56 0.14
CA ASP A 185 -9.59 -19.48 0.64
C ASP A 185 -9.13 -20.26 1.89
N GLY A 186 -7.86 -20.08 2.28
CA GLY A 186 -7.21 -20.74 3.40
C GLY A 186 -6.73 -22.15 3.11
N THR A 187 -6.61 -22.54 1.86
CA THR A 187 -5.97 -23.80 1.46
C THR A 187 -4.46 -23.63 1.51
N LEU A 188 -3.76 -24.62 2.08
CA LEU A 188 -2.31 -24.67 2.09
C LEU A 188 -1.80 -25.40 0.85
N TYR A 189 -0.92 -24.74 0.12
CA TYR A 189 -0.21 -25.31 -1.02
C TYR A 189 1.29 -25.35 -0.76
N PHE A 190 1.93 -26.36 -1.33
CA PHE A 190 3.36 -26.49 -1.37
C PHE A 190 3.82 -26.38 -2.82
N TYR A 191 4.80 -25.55 -3.10
CA TYR A 191 5.32 -25.36 -4.46
C TYR A 191 6.84 -25.37 -4.50
N CYS A 192 7.38 -25.82 -5.64
CA CYS A 192 8.81 -25.74 -5.95
C CYS A 192 9.08 -24.44 -6.71
N ALA A 193 9.97 -23.60 -6.19
CA ALA A 193 10.34 -22.34 -6.83
C ALA A 193 11.05 -22.56 -8.18
N SER A 194 11.85 -23.62 -8.30
CA SER A 194 12.64 -23.93 -9.51
C SER A 194 11.85 -24.69 -10.57
N CYS A 195 11.01 -25.65 -10.17
CA CYS A 195 10.27 -26.50 -11.11
C CYS A 195 8.82 -26.06 -11.36
N HIS A 196 8.32 -25.06 -10.63
CA HIS A 196 6.95 -24.54 -10.70
C HIS A 196 5.85 -25.60 -10.50
N VAL A 197 6.18 -26.73 -9.86
CA VAL A 197 5.22 -27.77 -9.49
C VAL A 197 4.60 -27.43 -8.15
N SER A 198 3.28 -27.61 -8.03
CA SER A 198 2.56 -27.36 -6.78
C SER A 198 1.67 -28.54 -6.42
N ILE A 199 1.43 -28.72 -5.11
CA ILE A 199 0.52 -29.71 -4.55
C ILE A 199 -0.27 -29.10 -3.40
N SER A 200 -1.57 -29.37 -3.31
CA SER A 200 -2.36 -28.95 -2.16
C SER A 200 -2.07 -29.83 -0.93
N GLU A 201 -2.31 -29.29 0.26
CA GLU A 201 -2.22 -30.06 1.51
C GLU A 201 -3.14 -31.28 1.47
N LYS A 202 -4.34 -31.12 0.92
CA LYS A 202 -5.33 -32.20 0.79
C LYS A 202 -4.83 -33.34 -0.10
N ASP A 203 -4.24 -33.01 -1.26
CA ASP A 203 -3.73 -34.03 -2.19
C ASP A 203 -2.51 -34.71 -1.62
N LEU A 204 -1.69 -33.98 -0.84
CA LEU A 204 -0.56 -34.56 -0.14
C LEU A 204 -1.01 -35.59 0.90
N TRP A 205 -2.03 -35.26 1.70
CA TRP A 205 -2.62 -36.20 2.65
C TRP A 205 -3.22 -37.43 1.96
N ASN A 206 -3.94 -37.23 0.85
CA ASN A 206 -4.52 -38.34 0.09
C ASN A 206 -3.41 -39.27 -0.43
N GLY A 207 -2.31 -38.71 -0.93
CA GLY A 207 -1.16 -39.50 -1.39
C GLY A 207 -0.50 -40.29 -0.25
N ILE A 208 -0.29 -39.66 0.90
CA ILE A 208 0.30 -40.33 2.09
C ILE A 208 -0.62 -41.46 2.57
N ASN A 209 -1.91 -41.20 2.70
CA ASN A 209 -2.87 -42.23 3.16
C ASN A 209 -2.90 -43.42 2.21
N LYS A 210 -2.91 -43.18 0.89
CA LYS A 210 -2.86 -44.26 -0.12
C LYS A 210 -1.62 -45.12 0.03
N GLU A 211 -0.45 -44.54 0.18
CA GLU A 211 0.81 -45.23 0.37
C GLU A 211 0.83 -46.03 1.69
N LEU A 212 0.29 -45.48 2.76
CA LEU A 212 0.20 -46.16 4.05
C LEU A 212 -0.72 -47.40 3.97
N HIS A 213 -1.89 -47.31 3.31
CA HIS A 213 -2.79 -48.43 3.12
C HIS A 213 -2.13 -49.54 2.31
N GLN A 214 -1.44 -49.22 1.20
CA GLN A 214 -0.73 -50.20 0.40
C GLN A 214 0.31 -50.97 1.22
N ARG A 215 1.08 -50.28 2.07
CA ARG A 215 2.08 -50.94 2.93
C ARG A 215 1.49 -51.78 4.06
N MET A 216 0.28 -51.44 4.51
CA MET A 216 -0.43 -52.26 5.51
C MET A 216 -1.05 -53.53 4.93
N GLU A 217 -1.36 -53.54 3.64
CA GLU A 217 -1.88 -54.72 2.93
C GLU A 217 -0.75 -55.69 2.52
N GLU A 218 0.50 -55.21 2.44
CA GLU A 218 1.69 -56.02 2.10
C GLU A 218 2.33 -56.75 3.29
N HIS A 219 1.84 -56.49 4.53
CA HIS A 219 2.32 -57.11 5.77
C HIS A 219 1.19 -57.84 6.49
#